data_1ee1ecb956c0a817eb576b3aa426d533
#
_entry.id   1ee1ecb956c0a817eb576b3aa426d533
#
_cell.length_a   1.000
_cell.length_b   1.000
_cell.length_c   1.000
_cell.angle_alpha   90.00
_cell.angle_beta   90.00
_cell.angle_gamma   90.00
#
_symmetry.space_group_name_H-M   'P 1'
#
loop_
_entity.id
_entity.type
_entity.pdbx_description
1 polymer ?
#
loop_
_entity_poly.entity_id
_entity_poly.type
_entity_poly.pdbx_seq_one_letter_code
_entity_poly.pdbx_strand_id
1 'polypeptide(L)'
;HRLVHQWRPVIDYSEKDVWEVLKRHNVNPHPCYRAGWNRCSCAMCIFSTPKLFAGIRELYPEDYALLKQDEEILGFTLDNKCDLDTFVGDAESCVYHGDLAAIHSLVTGEFTADDVYVKENWMYPAGAFHGAEGGPC
;
A
#
# COMPACT_ATOMS: atom_id res chain seq x y z
N HIS A 1 4.09 -7.24 -40.25
CA HIS A 1 3.37 -7.18 -38.98
C HIS A 1 4.25 -7.84 -37.91
N ARG A 2 4.43 -7.15 -36.76
CA ARG A 2 5.16 -7.70 -35.62
C ARG A 2 4.14 -8.41 -34.71
N LEU A 3 4.34 -9.71 -34.45
CA LEU A 3 3.58 -10.47 -33.49
C LEU A 3 4.27 -10.36 -32.13
N VAL A 4 3.52 -9.94 -31.10
CA VAL A 4 4.02 -9.84 -29.72
C VAL A 4 3.16 -10.76 -28.86
N HIS A 5 3.79 -11.75 -28.23
CA HIS A 5 3.15 -12.62 -27.26
C HIS A 5 3.28 -12.01 -25.87
N GLN A 6 2.17 -11.92 -25.14
CA GLN A 6 2.13 -11.50 -23.75
C GLN A 6 1.77 -12.70 -22.88
N TRP A 7 2.68 -13.08 -22.00
CA TRP A 7 2.46 -14.15 -21.02
C TRP A 7 2.01 -13.54 -19.68
N ARG A 8 0.87 -13.99 -19.18
CA ARG A 8 0.26 -13.53 -17.93
C ARG A 8 -0.08 -14.73 -17.06
N PRO A 9 0.90 -15.30 -16.32
CA PRO A 9 0.76 -16.61 -15.67
C PRO A 9 -0.28 -16.64 -14.52
N VAL A 10 -0.65 -15.50 -13.97
CA VAL A 10 -1.57 -15.40 -12.83
C VAL A 10 -2.88 -14.65 -13.17
N ILE A 11 -3.20 -14.48 -14.44
CA ILE A 11 -4.35 -13.65 -14.85
C ILE A 11 -5.69 -14.19 -14.34
N ASP A 12 -5.80 -15.50 -14.17
CA ASP A 12 -7.01 -16.19 -13.73
C ASP A 12 -7.04 -16.40 -12.19
N TYR A 13 -6.02 -15.93 -11.48
CA TYR A 13 -5.96 -16.05 -10.03
C TYR A 13 -6.85 -15.01 -9.37
N SER A 14 -7.66 -15.45 -8.41
CA SER A 14 -8.29 -14.55 -7.45
C SER A 14 -7.25 -14.02 -6.45
N GLU A 15 -7.57 -12.95 -5.74
CA GLU A 15 -6.70 -12.45 -4.66
C GLU A 15 -6.39 -13.55 -3.64
N LYS A 16 -7.39 -14.38 -3.30
CA LYS A 16 -7.21 -15.53 -2.42
C LYS A 16 -6.18 -16.53 -2.96
N ASP A 17 -6.22 -16.82 -4.26
CA ASP A 17 -5.26 -17.76 -4.87
C ASP A 17 -3.83 -17.22 -4.76
N VAL A 18 -3.65 -15.91 -4.97
CA VAL A 18 -2.34 -15.26 -4.80
C VAL A 18 -1.85 -15.40 -3.37
N TRP A 19 -2.68 -15.09 -2.37
CA TRP A 19 -2.30 -15.24 -0.96
C TRP A 19 -2.00 -16.70 -0.56
N GLU A 20 -2.76 -17.67 -1.08
CA GLU A 20 -2.50 -19.08 -0.83
C GLU A 20 -1.18 -19.56 -1.46
N VAL A 21 -0.77 -19.02 -2.60
CA VAL A 21 0.55 -19.32 -3.16
C VAL A 21 1.65 -18.77 -2.26
N LEU A 22 1.56 -17.51 -1.82
CA LEU A 22 2.54 -16.92 -0.91
C LEU A 22 2.65 -17.72 0.39
N LYS A 23 1.51 -18.11 0.97
CA LYS A 23 1.43 -18.95 2.16
C LYS A 23 2.11 -20.31 1.97
N ARG A 24 1.80 -20.99 0.86
CA ARG A 24 2.36 -22.32 0.53
C ARG A 24 3.89 -22.28 0.47
N HIS A 25 4.45 -21.17 0.01
CA HIS A 25 5.89 -20.98 -0.10
C HIS A 25 6.51 -20.21 1.06
N ASN A 26 5.75 -19.93 2.12
CA ASN A 26 6.16 -19.12 3.27
C ASN A 26 6.74 -17.76 2.88
N VAL A 27 6.32 -17.19 1.75
CA VAL A 27 6.78 -15.88 1.32
C VAL A 27 6.13 -14.81 2.18
N ASN A 28 6.97 -13.98 2.80
CA ASN A 28 6.51 -12.88 3.64
C ASN A 28 5.86 -11.79 2.77
N PRO A 29 4.62 -11.40 3.02
CA PRO A 29 4.00 -10.27 2.31
C PRO A 29 4.79 -8.99 2.52
N HIS A 30 4.82 -8.13 1.49
CA HIS A 30 5.46 -6.82 1.59
C HIS A 30 4.96 -6.07 2.84
N PRO A 31 5.84 -5.36 3.58
CA PRO A 31 5.47 -4.66 4.82
C PRO A 31 4.22 -3.77 4.71
N CYS A 32 3.98 -3.13 3.55
CA CYS A 32 2.78 -2.31 3.37
C CYS A 32 1.47 -3.10 3.56
N TYR A 33 1.37 -4.33 3.05
CA TYR A 33 0.18 -5.16 3.28
C TYR A 33 0.04 -5.56 4.74
N ARG A 34 1.16 -5.87 5.40
CA ARG A 34 1.18 -6.23 6.83
C ARG A 34 0.84 -5.04 7.71
N ALA A 35 1.23 -3.85 7.31
CA ALA A 35 0.90 -2.59 8.00
C ALA A 35 -0.50 -2.05 7.67
N GLY A 36 -1.31 -2.73 6.82
CA GLY A 36 -2.71 -2.42 6.61
C GLY A 36 -3.09 -1.87 5.24
N TRP A 37 -2.12 -1.57 4.35
CA TRP A 37 -2.41 -1.15 2.97
C TRP A 37 -2.95 -2.32 2.15
N ASN A 38 -4.00 -2.07 1.37
CA ASN A 38 -4.59 -3.07 0.48
C ASN A 38 -3.91 -3.17 -0.90
N ARG A 39 -2.92 -2.33 -1.14
CA ARG A 39 -2.13 -2.32 -2.39
C ARG A 39 -0.70 -1.88 -2.12
N CYS A 40 0.24 -2.44 -2.87
CA CYS A 40 1.63 -2.03 -2.88
C CYS A 40 1.89 -1.14 -4.10
N SER A 41 2.05 0.16 -3.89
CA SER A 41 2.36 1.17 -4.90
C SER A 41 3.23 2.26 -4.28
N CYS A 42 3.41 3.42 -4.95
CA CYS A 42 4.05 4.57 -4.33
C CYS A 42 3.33 4.95 -3.03
N ALA A 43 4.05 5.37 -2.01
CA ALA A 43 3.47 5.77 -0.73
C ALA A 43 2.37 6.84 -0.92
N MET A 44 2.68 7.88 -1.68
CA MET A 44 1.75 8.97 -2.02
C MET A 44 1.16 8.79 -3.42
N CYS A 45 0.53 7.63 -3.64
CA CYS A 45 -0.06 7.31 -4.93
C CYS A 45 -1.35 8.13 -5.13
N ILE A 46 -1.46 8.80 -6.27
CA ILE A 46 -2.66 9.58 -6.64
C ILE A 46 -3.95 8.75 -6.69
N PHE A 47 -3.83 7.43 -6.76
CA PHE A 47 -4.96 6.50 -6.72
C PHE A 47 -5.24 5.95 -5.32
N SER A 48 -4.64 6.54 -4.29
CA SER A 48 -4.91 6.13 -2.91
C SER A 48 -6.23 6.73 -2.41
N THR A 49 -6.89 6.00 -1.53
CA THR A 49 -8.13 6.45 -0.87
C THR A 49 -7.81 7.39 0.30
N PRO A 50 -8.79 8.17 0.81
CA PRO A 50 -8.62 8.95 2.03
C PRO A 50 -8.06 8.16 3.20
N LYS A 51 -8.51 6.92 3.38
CA LYS A 51 -8.04 6.00 4.43
C LYS A 51 -6.53 5.68 4.31
N LEU A 52 -6.07 5.43 3.07
CA LEU A 52 -4.64 5.17 2.83
C LEU A 52 -3.79 6.42 3.07
N PHE A 53 -4.27 7.61 2.67
CA PHE A 53 -3.60 8.87 2.96
C PHE A 53 -3.63 9.23 4.46
N ALA A 54 -4.67 8.86 5.19
CA ALA A 54 -4.67 8.97 6.65
C ALA A 54 -3.53 8.13 7.27
N GLY A 55 -3.25 6.95 6.71
CA GLY A 55 -2.08 6.14 7.08
C GLY A 55 -0.75 6.82 6.75
N ILE A 56 -0.66 7.51 5.61
CA ILE A 56 0.53 8.31 5.26
C ILE A 56 0.71 9.47 6.23
N ARG A 57 -0.36 10.20 6.54
CA ARG A 57 -0.35 11.28 7.53
C ARG A 57 0.15 10.82 8.90
N GLU A 58 -0.18 9.58 9.26
CA GLU A 58 0.23 8.98 10.54
C GLU A 58 1.71 8.54 10.55
N LEU A 59 2.16 7.80 9.52
CA LEU A 59 3.51 7.20 9.50
C LEU A 59 4.57 8.12 8.90
N TYR A 60 4.19 9.04 8.00
CA TYR A 60 5.08 9.94 7.27
C TYR A 60 4.59 11.39 7.35
N PRO A 61 4.46 11.96 8.56
CA PRO A 61 3.88 13.30 8.73
C PRO A 61 4.67 14.40 8.02
N GLU A 62 5.99 14.26 7.94
CA GLU A 62 6.85 15.23 7.25
C GLU A 62 6.60 15.22 5.74
N ASP A 63 6.56 14.03 5.13
CA ASP A 63 6.29 13.87 3.70
C ASP A 63 4.87 14.30 3.34
N TYR A 64 3.90 14.03 4.23
CA TYR A 64 2.54 14.51 4.07
C TYR A 64 2.47 16.04 4.07
N ALA A 65 3.21 16.69 4.97
CA ALA A 65 3.30 18.15 5.04
C ALA A 65 3.97 18.75 3.80
N LEU A 66 5.02 18.08 3.27
CA LEU A 66 5.67 18.50 2.03
C LEU A 66 4.71 18.40 0.83
N LEU A 67 3.92 17.34 0.73
CA LEU A 67 2.95 17.19 -0.34
C LEU A 67 1.89 18.29 -0.32
N LYS A 68 1.42 18.70 0.86
CA LYS A 68 0.53 19.86 1.01
C LYS A 68 1.19 21.16 0.55
N GLN A 69 2.43 21.38 0.93
CA GLN A 69 3.19 22.55 0.49
C GLN A 69 3.35 22.57 -1.04
N ASP A 70 3.56 21.41 -1.67
CA ASP A 70 3.64 21.30 -3.13
C ASP A 70 2.31 21.70 -3.80
N GLU A 71 1.16 21.30 -3.24
CA GLU A 71 -0.16 21.74 -3.72
C GLU A 71 -0.28 23.28 -3.70
N GLU A 72 0.15 23.91 -2.61
CA GLU A 72 0.11 25.35 -2.47
C GLU A 72 1.04 26.06 -3.46
N ILE A 73 2.27 25.58 -3.62
CA ILE A 73 3.28 26.17 -4.52
C ILE A 73 2.87 26.04 -5.98
N LEU A 74 2.35 24.88 -6.36
CA LEU A 74 1.99 24.56 -7.74
C LEU A 74 0.61 25.14 -8.13
N GLY A 75 -0.24 25.43 -7.16
CA GLY A 75 -1.63 25.84 -7.38
C GLY A 75 -2.49 24.72 -7.98
N PHE A 76 -2.10 23.48 -7.80
CA PHE A 76 -2.82 22.27 -8.23
C PHE A 76 -2.93 21.30 -7.06
N THR A 77 -4.04 20.62 -6.98
CA THR A 77 -4.33 19.62 -5.95
C THR A 77 -4.15 18.20 -6.47
N LEU A 78 -3.77 17.28 -5.59
CA LEU A 78 -3.62 15.88 -5.90
C LEU A 78 -4.96 15.26 -6.33
N ASP A 79 -6.03 15.59 -5.60
CA ASP A 79 -7.41 15.30 -6.01
C ASP A 79 -7.95 16.43 -6.88
N ASN A 80 -8.74 16.10 -7.91
CA ASN A 80 -9.27 17.11 -8.85
C ASN A 80 -10.35 18.02 -8.24
N LYS A 81 -10.83 17.72 -7.02
CA LYS A 81 -12.00 18.40 -6.42
C LYS A 81 -11.65 19.23 -5.18
N CYS A 82 -10.59 18.83 -4.45
CA CYS A 82 -10.24 19.45 -3.19
C CYS A 82 -8.76 19.24 -2.84
N ASP A 83 -8.25 20.04 -1.91
CA ASP A 83 -6.92 19.89 -1.34
C ASP A 83 -6.79 18.59 -0.51
N LEU A 84 -5.55 18.21 -0.22
CA LEU A 84 -5.23 16.94 0.44
C LEU A 84 -5.88 16.81 1.83
N ASP A 85 -5.93 17.90 2.62
CA ASP A 85 -6.55 17.86 3.95
C ASP A 85 -8.06 17.65 3.86
N THR A 86 -8.71 18.31 2.93
CA THR A 86 -10.15 18.13 2.65
C THR A 86 -10.43 16.71 2.12
N PHE A 87 -9.55 16.20 1.24
CA PHE A 87 -9.66 14.85 0.70
C PHE A 87 -9.55 13.78 1.78
N VAL A 88 -8.58 13.90 2.68
CA VAL A 88 -8.36 12.95 3.78
C VAL A 88 -9.42 13.13 4.88
N GLY A 89 -9.74 14.38 5.24
CA GLY A 89 -10.72 14.72 6.25
C GLY A 89 -10.52 13.94 7.55
N ASP A 90 -11.64 13.39 8.06
CA ASP A 90 -11.69 12.57 9.28
C ASP A 90 -11.55 11.06 8.99
N ALA A 91 -10.98 10.69 7.83
CA ALA A 91 -10.80 9.29 7.48
C ALA A 91 -9.94 8.56 8.52
N GLU A 92 -10.43 7.42 8.96
CA GLU A 92 -9.70 6.52 9.85
C GLU A 92 -8.47 5.95 9.12
N SER A 93 -7.33 5.93 9.80
CA SER A 93 -6.07 5.40 9.25
C SER A 93 -6.19 3.90 8.92
N CYS A 94 -5.52 3.49 7.85
CA CYS A 94 -5.41 2.07 7.50
C CYS A 94 -4.36 1.32 8.35
N VAL A 95 -3.55 2.02 9.13
CA VAL A 95 -2.40 1.44 9.84
C VAL A 95 -2.84 0.37 10.83
N TYR A 96 -2.28 -0.82 10.66
CA TYR A 96 -2.47 -1.93 11.59
C TYR A 96 -1.33 -1.98 12.61
N HIS A 97 -1.59 -1.54 13.82
CA HIS A 97 -0.60 -1.48 14.92
C HIS A 97 -0.25 -2.84 15.52
N GLY A 98 -0.89 -3.92 15.08
CA GLY A 98 -0.57 -5.27 15.55
C GLY A 98 0.73 -5.84 14.98
N ASP A 99 1.32 -5.21 13.95
CA ASP A 99 2.59 -5.63 13.34
C ASP A 99 3.61 -4.49 13.32
N LEU A 100 4.21 -4.23 14.47
CA LEU A 100 5.20 -3.15 14.64
C LEU A 100 6.46 -3.38 13.78
N ALA A 101 6.82 -4.64 13.52
CA ALA A 101 7.97 -4.95 12.67
C ALA A 101 7.72 -4.55 11.21
N ALA A 102 6.50 -4.75 10.72
CA ALA A 102 6.13 -4.28 9.39
C ALA A 102 6.12 -2.75 9.31
N ILE A 103 5.58 -2.07 10.31
CA ILE A 103 5.60 -0.60 10.40
C ILE A 103 7.05 -0.09 10.42
N HIS A 104 7.92 -0.67 11.24
CA HIS A 104 9.33 -0.29 11.29
C HIS A 104 10.00 -0.44 9.92
N SER A 105 9.89 -1.62 9.28
CA SER A 105 10.46 -1.85 7.95
C SER A 105 9.90 -0.89 6.90
N LEU A 106 8.63 -0.53 7.00
CA LEU A 106 7.99 0.40 6.07
C LEU A 106 8.56 1.83 6.22
N VAL A 107 8.73 2.30 7.46
CA VAL A 107 9.19 3.65 7.75
C VAL A 107 10.71 3.81 7.53
N THR A 108 11.51 2.82 7.91
CA THR A 108 12.98 2.89 7.79
C THR A 108 13.50 2.45 6.45
N GLY A 109 12.71 1.67 5.70
CA GLY A 109 13.17 1.00 4.48
C GLY A 109 14.16 -0.14 4.74
N GLU A 110 14.35 -0.55 5.99
CA GLU A 110 15.23 -1.65 6.35
C GLU A 110 14.58 -2.98 5.96
N PHE A 111 15.26 -3.70 5.08
CA PHE A 111 14.83 -4.98 4.58
C PHE A 111 16.04 -5.86 4.26
N THR A 112 16.01 -7.09 4.70
CA THR A 112 17.09 -8.06 4.52
C THR A 112 16.62 -9.30 3.77
N ALA A 113 17.53 -10.12 3.29
CA ALA A 113 17.19 -11.40 2.67
C ALA A 113 16.42 -12.33 3.63
N ASP A 114 16.63 -12.18 4.94
CA ASP A 114 15.94 -12.97 5.96
C ASP A 114 14.46 -12.61 6.11
N ASP A 115 14.07 -11.42 5.67
CA ASP A 115 12.70 -10.92 5.73
C ASP A 115 11.83 -11.44 4.58
N VAL A 116 12.44 -12.09 3.57
CA VAL A 116 11.71 -12.64 2.41
C VAL A 116 10.79 -13.80 2.81
N TYR A 117 11.16 -14.56 3.83
CA TYR A 117 10.42 -15.73 4.24
C TYR A 117 9.94 -15.63 5.69
N VAL A 118 8.69 -16.05 5.92
CA VAL A 118 8.15 -16.20 7.27
C VAL A 118 8.77 -17.41 7.93
N LYS A 119 9.37 -17.22 9.12
CA LYS A 119 10.02 -18.30 9.90
C LYS A 119 9.06 -19.09 10.79
N GLU A 120 7.88 -18.54 11.04
CA GLU A 120 6.86 -19.11 11.94
C GLU A 120 5.52 -19.27 11.20
N ASN A 121 4.42 -19.16 11.94
CA ASN A 121 3.09 -19.31 11.35
C ASN A 121 2.78 -18.16 10.38
N TRP A 122 2.58 -18.50 9.13
CA TRP A 122 2.16 -17.55 8.12
C TRP A 122 0.70 -17.13 8.34
N MET A 123 0.45 -15.84 8.38
CA MET A 123 -0.89 -15.25 8.51
C MET A 123 -1.18 -14.32 7.33
N TYR A 124 -2.45 -14.19 7.00
CA TYR A 124 -2.87 -13.17 6.03
C TYR A 124 -2.50 -11.77 6.55
N PRO A 125 -1.93 -10.90 5.71
CA PRO A 125 -1.61 -9.54 6.13
C PRO A 125 -2.88 -8.74 6.39
N ALA A 126 -2.81 -7.74 7.26
CA ALA A 126 -3.95 -6.91 7.65
C ALA A 126 -4.61 -6.19 6.46
N GLY A 127 -3.84 -5.88 5.41
CA GLY A 127 -4.34 -5.26 4.18
C GLY A 127 -4.97 -6.21 3.18
N ALA A 128 -4.96 -7.55 3.42
CA ALA A 128 -5.56 -8.52 2.51
C ALA A 128 -7.10 -8.42 2.48
N PHE A 129 -7.68 -8.72 1.32
CA PHE A 129 -9.14 -8.82 1.10
C PHE A 129 -9.93 -7.51 1.25
N HIS A 130 -9.29 -6.37 1.36
CA HIS A 130 -9.98 -5.07 1.44
C HIS A 130 -10.33 -4.47 0.08
N GLY A 131 -10.18 -5.26 -1.00
CA GLY A 131 -10.45 -4.85 -2.36
C GLY A 131 -9.43 -3.84 -2.91
N ALA A 132 -9.40 -3.69 -4.22
CA ALA A 132 -8.65 -2.62 -4.88
C ALA A 132 -9.49 -1.34 -4.91
N GLU A 133 -9.82 -0.79 -3.76
CA GLU A 133 -10.37 0.57 -3.69
C GLU A 133 -9.30 1.53 -4.20
N GLY A 134 -9.65 2.36 -5.18
CA GLY A 134 -8.68 3.26 -5.83
C GLY A 134 -7.94 2.59 -7.00
N GLY A 135 -8.66 2.07 -7.98
CA GLY A 135 -8.12 1.78 -9.30
C GLY A 135 -8.10 3.02 -10.18
N PRO A 136 -7.42 3.00 -11.34
CA PRO A 136 -7.55 4.07 -12.33
C PRO A 136 -9.04 4.20 -12.71
N CYS A 137 -9.57 5.40 -12.58
CA CYS A 137 -10.88 5.79 -13.08
C CYS A 137 -10.91 5.76 -14.58
#